data_8df892426251c8973e3a61e283e8dde4
#
_entry.id   8df892426251c8973e3a61e283e8dde4
#
_cell.length_a   1.000
_cell.length_b   1.000
_cell.length_c   1.000
_cell.angle_alpha   90.00
_cell.angle_beta   90.00
_cell.angle_gamma   90.00
#
_symmetry.space_group_name_H-M   'P 1'
#
loop_
_entity.id
_entity.type
_entity.pdbx_description
1 polymer ?
#
loop_
_entity_poly.entity_id
_entity_poly.type
_entity_poly.pdbx_seq_one_letter_code
_entity_poly.pdbx_strand_id
1 'polypeptide(L)'
;MKILAINPGSTSTKIAVYEDTTPLLVRNIRHSVGELSHFPRVIDQFEFRKNLVIEALKENGIPFEFDAIVGRGGLLKPIPGGVYEVNDAMLDDIAHAMRSHACNLGCLIAAELAALLPGCRAFIADPGVVDELDEIARITGSPLMPRITIWHALNQRAIARRYAAELTTASPDLSLIHI
;
A
#
# COMPACT_ATOMS: atom_id res chain seq x y z
N MET A 1 4.84 13.82 -14.11
CA MET A 1 4.62 13.68 -12.66
C MET A 1 5.49 12.53 -12.17
N LYS A 2 6.32 12.80 -11.14
CA LYS A 2 7.24 11.80 -10.58
C LYS A 2 6.69 11.23 -9.29
N ILE A 3 6.50 9.93 -9.23
CA ILE A 3 5.85 9.23 -8.12
C ILE A 3 6.77 8.16 -7.55
N LEU A 4 6.90 8.13 -6.22
CA LEU A 4 7.50 7.01 -5.48
C LEU A 4 6.40 6.14 -4.90
N ALA A 5 6.34 4.88 -5.29
CA ALA A 5 5.44 3.88 -4.72
C ALA A 5 6.20 2.96 -3.75
N ILE A 6 5.63 2.73 -2.56
CA ILE A 6 6.25 1.95 -1.48
C ILE A 6 5.27 0.87 -1.01
N ASN A 7 5.70 -0.39 -1.05
CA ASN A 7 4.90 -1.54 -0.63
C ASN A 7 5.67 -2.39 0.38
N PRO A 8 5.55 -2.11 1.68
CA PRO A 8 6.14 -2.93 2.72
C PRO A 8 5.41 -4.27 2.85
N GLY A 9 6.14 -5.35 2.71
CA GLY A 9 5.68 -6.71 2.97
C GLY A 9 6.37 -7.32 4.19
N SER A 10 5.99 -8.52 4.58
CA SER A 10 6.52 -9.18 5.77
C SER A 10 8.06 -9.33 5.74
N THR A 11 8.61 -9.72 4.59
CA THR A 11 10.05 -10.02 4.43
C THR A 11 10.73 -9.15 3.37
N SER A 12 10.06 -8.11 2.89
CA SER A 12 10.64 -7.20 1.90
C SER A 12 9.93 -5.85 1.88
N THR A 13 10.60 -4.84 1.34
CA THR A 13 10.00 -3.56 0.96
C THR A 13 10.18 -3.39 -0.54
N LYS A 14 9.08 -3.39 -1.28
CA LYS A 14 9.13 -3.11 -2.71
C LYS A 14 8.96 -1.61 -2.93
N ILE A 15 9.79 -1.06 -3.79
CA ILE A 15 9.68 0.34 -4.23
C ILE A 15 9.65 0.41 -5.74
N ALA A 16 8.98 1.42 -6.25
CA ALA A 16 9.04 1.77 -7.67
C ALA A 16 8.97 3.29 -7.82
N VAL A 17 9.75 3.82 -8.74
CA VAL A 17 9.71 5.22 -9.16
C VAL A 17 9.17 5.27 -10.58
N TYR A 18 8.16 6.07 -10.78
CA TYR A 18 7.57 6.32 -12.10
C TYR A 18 7.67 7.80 -12.45
N GLU A 19 7.91 8.06 -13.72
CA GLU A 19 7.66 9.33 -14.35
C GLU A 19 6.46 9.16 -15.29
N ASP A 20 5.34 9.73 -14.91
CA ASP A 20 4.02 9.45 -15.50
C ASP A 20 3.72 7.93 -15.51
N THR A 21 3.76 7.28 -16.68
CA THR A 21 3.55 5.83 -16.83
C THR A 21 4.84 5.04 -17.00
N THR A 22 5.99 5.72 -17.08
CA THR A 22 7.29 5.09 -17.35
C THR A 22 7.97 4.72 -16.04
N PRO A 23 8.32 3.46 -15.82
CA PRO A 23 9.08 3.05 -14.64
C PRO A 23 10.55 3.48 -14.79
N LEU A 24 11.04 4.28 -13.84
CA LEU A 24 12.45 4.67 -13.75
C LEU A 24 13.24 3.70 -12.85
N LEU A 25 12.59 3.17 -11.83
CA LEU A 25 13.18 2.21 -10.90
C LEU A 25 12.11 1.24 -10.40
N VAL A 26 12.43 -0.04 -10.35
CA VAL A 26 11.63 -1.06 -9.65
C VAL A 26 12.59 -1.94 -8.85
N ARG A 27 12.46 -1.94 -7.53
CA ARG A 27 13.34 -2.69 -6.62
C ARG A 27 12.55 -3.46 -5.58
N ASN A 28 13.05 -4.64 -5.27
CA ASN A 28 12.56 -5.45 -4.15
C ASN A 28 13.69 -5.58 -3.12
N ILE A 29 13.59 -4.82 -2.05
CA ILE A 29 14.55 -4.80 -0.94
C ILE A 29 14.14 -5.94 0.00
N ARG A 30 14.90 -7.02 0.01
CA ARG A 30 14.65 -8.18 0.88
C ARG A 30 15.23 -7.94 2.27
N HIS A 31 14.51 -8.38 3.27
CA HIS A 31 14.94 -8.33 4.68
C HIS A 31 15.16 -9.76 5.17
N SER A 32 16.34 -10.01 5.72
CA SER A 32 16.65 -11.28 6.35
C SER A 32 15.90 -11.44 7.68
N VAL A 33 15.72 -12.68 8.10
CA VAL A 33 15.13 -12.98 9.42
C VAL A 33 15.99 -12.36 10.54
N GLY A 34 17.32 -12.37 10.38
CA GLY A 34 18.23 -11.76 11.34
C GLY A 34 18.00 -10.25 11.51
N GLU A 35 17.86 -9.50 10.41
CA GLU A 35 17.57 -8.05 10.48
C GLU A 35 16.25 -7.78 11.16
N LEU A 36 15.20 -8.52 10.78
CA LEU A 36 13.86 -8.29 11.33
C LEU A 36 13.71 -8.73 12.79
N SER A 37 14.52 -9.68 13.26
CA SER A 37 14.48 -10.16 14.65
C SER A 37 14.90 -9.11 15.69
N HIS A 38 15.57 -8.03 15.27
CA HIS A 38 15.93 -6.92 16.17
C HIS A 38 14.72 -6.04 16.53
N PHE A 39 13.59 -6.20 15.86
CA PHE A 39 12.40 -5.39 16.05
C PHE A 39 11.28 -6.19 16.71
N PRO A 40 10.96 -5.96 17.99
CA PRO A 40 9.90 -6.68 18.70
C PRO A 40 8.52 -6.52 18.06
N ARG A 41 8.24 -5.35 17.47
CA ARG A 41 6.97 -5.04 16.80
C ARG A 41 7.22 -4.59 15.38
N VAL A 42 6.24 -4.79 14.51
CA VAL A 42 6.34 -4.33 13.10
C VAL A 42 6.52 -2.82 13.01
N ILE A 43 5.87 -2.06 13.88
CA ILE A 43 5.99 -0.60 13.88
C ILE A 43 7.42 -0.12 14.17
N ASP A 44 8.17 -0.89 14.94
CA ASP A 44 9.56 -0.56 15.29
C ASP A 44 10.50 -0.66 14.06
N GLN A 45 10.06 -1.32 12.97
CA GLN A 45 10.77 -1.40 11.69
C GLN A 45 10.65 -0.13 10.84
N PHE A 46 9.91 0.88 11.30
CA PHE A 46 9.60 2.08 10.52
C PHE A 46 10.87 2.80 10.03
N GLU A 47 11.74 3.22 10.95
CA GLU A 47 13.00 3.91 10.62
C GLU A 47 13.91 3.05 9.74
N PHE A 48 14.06 1.77 10.08
CA PHE A 48 14.85 0.83 9.31
C PHE A 48 14.39 0.77 7.85
N ARG A 49 13.10 0.57 7.61
CA ARG A 49 12.56 0.45 6.26
C ARG A 49 12.56 1.78 5.49
N LYS A 50 12.29 2.90 6.17
CA LYS A 50 12.39 4.24 5.59
C LYS A 50 13.80 4.52 5.08
N ASN A 51 14.81 4.25 5.90
CA ASN A 51 16.21 4.47 5.52
C ASN A 51 16.62 3.60 4.34
N LEU A 52 16.22 2.34 4.30
CA LEU A 52 16.47 1.46 3.14
C LEU A 52 15.83 1.97 1.84
N VAL A 53 14.66 2.62 1.91
CA VAL A 53 14.05 3.27 0.74
C VAL A 53 14.94 4.41 0.25
N ILE A 54 15.40 5.29 1.15
CA ILE A 54 16.27 6.41 0.81
C ILE A 54 17.61 5.92 0.23
N GLU A 55 18.23 4.93 0.85
CA GLU A 55 19.47 4.33 0.38
C GLU A 55 19.31 3.72 -1.02
N ALA A 56 18.24 2.96 -1.25
CA ALA A 56 17.97 2.36 -2.54
C ALA A 56 17.77 3.41 -3.65
N LEU A 57 17.13 4.53 -3.36
CA LEU A 57 17.02 5.65 -4.30
C LEU A 57 18.40 6.22 -4.62
N LYS A 58 19.22 6.48 -3.60
CA LYS A 58 20.56 7.04 -3.74
C LYS A 58 21.49 6.11 -4.53
N GLU A 59 21.50 4.81 -4.22
CA GLU A 59 22.31 3.80 -4.91
C GLU A 59 21.98 3.70 -6.42
N ASN A 60 20.74 3.97 -6.78
CA ASN A 60 20.30 3.93 -8.17
C ASN A 60 20.30 5.31 -8.85
N GLY A 61 20.91 6.33 -8.24
CA GLY A 61 21.03 7.66 -8.82
C GLY A 61 19.69 8.38 -9.01
N ILE A 62 18.65 8.00 -8.25
CA ILE A 62 17.34 8.65 -8.31
C ILE A 62 17.35 9.86 -7.36
N PRO A 63 17.21 11.11 -7.87
CA PRO A 63 17.07 12.29 -7.02
C PRO A 63 15.83 12.16 -6.13
N PHE A 64 15.98 12.57 -4.86
CA PHE A 64 14.89 12.59 -3.89
C PHE A 64 13.97 13.78 -4.12
N GLU A 65 13.26 13.77 -5.25
CA GLU A 65 12.35 14.82 -5.74
C GLU A 65 11.12 14.13 -6.33
N PHE A 66 9.97 14.28 -5.68
CA PHE A 66 8.72 13.62 -6.05
C PHE A 66 7.55 14.58 -5.94
N ASP A 67 6.59 14.47 -6.85
CA ASP A 67 5.31 15.16 -6.79
C ASP A 67 4.37 14.47 -5.80
N ALA A 68 4.48 13.13 -5.71
CA ALA A 68 3.69 12.31 -4.80
C ALA A 68 4.47 11.08 -4.31
N ILE A 69 4.20 10.67 -3.07
CA ILE A 69 4.67 9.42 -2.50
C ILE A 69 3.47 8.58 -2.09
N VAL A 70 3.41 7.34 -2.58
CA VAL A 70 2.25 6.45 -2.41
C VAL A 70 2.64 5.23 -1.61
N GLY A 71 2.09 5.08 -0.42
CA GLY A 71 2.17 3.86 0.37
C GLY A 71 1.08 2.87 -0.06
N ARG A 72 1.43 1.60 -0.24
CA ARG A 72 0.43 0.55 -0.44
C ARG A 72 -0.02 0.01 0.89
N GLY A 73 -1.35 -0.04 1.08
CA GLY A 73 -1.95 -0.71 2.21
C GLY A 73 -2.15 0.17 3.44
N GLY A 74 -2.19 -0.50 4.56
CA GLY A 74 -2.57 0.03 5.86
C GLY A 74 -3.89 -0.57 6.33
N LEU A 75 -3.93 -0.98 7.59
CA LEU A 75 -5.13 -1.52 8.24
C LEU A 75 -5.82 -0.37 8.99
N LEU A 76 -6.41 0.50 8.22
CA LEU A 76 -7.27 1.60 8.67
C LEU A 76 -8.64 1.08 9.08
N LYS A 77 -9.55 1.97 9.44
CA LYS A 77 -10.99 1.68 9.43
C LYS A 77 -11.44 1.31 8.00
N PRO A 78 -12.51 0.50 7.86
CA PRO A 78 -13.05 0.16 6.54
C PRO A 78 -13.38 1.40 5.71
N ILE A 79 -12.92 1.41 4.46
CA ILE A 79 -13.15 2.50 3.49
C ILE A 79 -13.47 1.92 2.11
N PRO A 80 -14.18 2.64 1.24
CA PRO A 80 -14.36 2.23 -0.15
C PRO A 80 -13.03 2.09 -0.90
N GLY A 81 -13.03 1.41 -2.05
CA GLY A 81 -11.86 1.29 -2.91
C GLY A 81 -11.47 2.64 -3.49
N GLY A 82 -10.19 3.05 -3.34
CA GLY A 82 -9.72 4.35 -3.82
C GLY A 82 -8.24 4.59 -3.57
N VAL A 83 -7.80 5.77 -3.99
CA VAL A 83 -6.52 6.36 -3.62
C VAL A 83 -6.84 7.57 -2.75
N TYR A 84 -6.25 7.63 -1.59
CA TYR A 84 -6.56 8.63 -0.59
C TYR A 84 -5.32 9.41 -0.20
N GLU A 85 -5.44 10.72 -0.09
CA GLU A 85 -4.40 11.53 0.52
C GLU A 85 -4.32 11.21 2.01
N VAL A 86 -3.09 11.02 2.50
CA VAL A 86 -2.86 10.69 3.91
C VAL A 86 -3.21 11.89 4.78
N ASN A 87 -3.92 11.63 5.86
CA ASN A 87 -4.30 12.63 6.85
C ASN A 87 -4.07 12.12 8.28
N ASP A 88 -4.20 13.00 9.26
CA ASP A 88 -3.93 12.70 10.66
C ASP A 88 -4.80 11.56 11.21
N ALA A 89 -6.06 11.46 10.78
CA ALA A 89 -6.95 10.38 11.20
C ALA A 89 -6.46 9.01 10.71
N MET A 90 -5.89 8.93 9.50
CA MET A 90 -5.28 7.71 8.98
C MET A 90 -4.01 7.33 9.73
N LEU A 91 -3.18 8.32 10.08
CA LEU A 91 -1.96 8.09 10.86
C LEU A 91 -2.31 7.58 12.27
N ASP A 92 -3.35 8.15 12.90
CA ASP A 92 -3.86 7.72 14.20
C ASP A 92 -4.44 6.30 14.13
N ASP A 93 -5.28 6.00 13.14
CA ASP A 93 -5.82 4.66 12.91
C ASP A 93 -4.71 3.60 12.79
N ILE A 94 -3.63 3.92 12.09
CA ILE A 94 -2.49 3.01 11.92
C ILE A 94 -1.70 2.84 13.21
N ALA A 95 -1.48 3.91 13.97
CA ALA A 95 -0.79 3.86 15.25
C ALA A 95 -1.53 2.97 16.27
N HIS A 96 -2.86 2.94 16.19
CA HIS A 96 -3.75 2.19 17.09
C HIS A 96 -4.39 0.96 16.43
N ALA A 97 -3.87 0.52 15.26
CA ALA A 97 -4.45 -0.58 14.50
C ALA A 97 -4.51 -1.88 15.32
N MET A 98 -5.69 -2.51 15.35
CA MET A 98 -5.91 -3.79 16.07
C MET A 98 -5.03 -4.93 15.55
N ARG A 99 -4.53 -4.83 14.33
CA ARG A 99 -3.66 -5.83 13.71
C ARG A 99 -2.36 -5.19 13.26
N SER A 100 -1.26 -5.76 13.71
CA SER A 100 0.09 -5.38 13.28
C SER A 100 0.45 -6.09 11.98
N HIS A 101 0.65 -5.34 10.91
CA HIS A 101 1.10 -5.87 9.62
C HIS A 101 2.06 -4.89 8.94
N ALA A 102 3.02 -5.40 8.18
CA ALA A 102 4.03 -4.56 7.52
C ALA A 102 3.43 -3.50 6.58
N CYS A 103 2.27 -3.77 5.97
CA CYS A 103 1.60 -2.80 5.11
C CYS A 103 1.21 -1.51 5.83
N ASN A 104 1.06 -1.53 7.18
CA ASN A 104 0.79 -0.32 7.96
C ASN A 104 1.90 0.72 7.82
N LEU A 105 3.14 0.26 7.65
CA LEU A 105 4.29 1.15 7.49
C LEU A 105 4.26 1.94 6.18
N GLY A 106 3.53 1.46 5.16
CA GLY A 106 3.43 2.14 3.87
C GLY A 106 2.88 3.56 3.98
N CYS A 107 1.81 3.74 4.74
CA CYS A 107 1.21 5.05 5.01
C CYS A 107 2.17 5.97 5.76
N LEU A 108 2.77 5.45 6.85
CA LEU A 108 3.68 6.24 7.70
C LEU A 108 4.93 6.67 6.94
N ILE A 109 5.55 5.77 6.19
CA ILE A 109 6.74 6.07 5.39
C ILE A 109 6.41 7.09 4.30
N ALA A 110 5.26 6.94 3.61
CA ALA A 110 4.84 7.88 2.58
C ALA A 110 4.63 9.28 3.16
N ALA A 111 3.95 9.39 4.31
CA ALA A 111 3.70 10.67 4.98
C ALA A 111 5.00 11.36 5.38
N GLU A 112 5.91 10.64 6.03
CA GLU A 112 7.16 11.23 6.52
C GLU A 112 8.10 11.64 5.39
N LEU A 113 8.25 10.79 4.36
CA LEU A 113 9.08 11.13 3.22
C LEU A 113 8.53 12.31 2.40
N ALA A 114 7.20 12.39 2.25
CA ALA A 114 6.57 13.53 1.57
C ALA A 114 6.74 14.83 2.35
N ALA A 115 6.69 14.78 3.68
CA ALA A 115 6.91 15.97 4.52
C ALA A 115 8.31 16.56 4.40
N LEU A 116 9.29 15.80 3.93
CA LEU A 116 10.65 16.28 3.66
C LEU A 116 10.78 17.07 2.34
N LEU A 117 9.75 17.03 1.49
CA LEU A 117 9.78 17.60 0.14
C LEU A 117 8.73 18.71 -0.03
N PRO A 118 9.15 19.95 -0.39
CA PRO A 118 8.20 21.03 -0.64
C PRO A 118 7.20 20.66 -1.74
N GLY A 119 5.90 20.78 -1.44
CA GLY A 119 4.82 20.50 -2.39
C GLY A 119 4.53 19.04 -2.71
N CYS A 120 5.29 18.10 -2.17
CA CYS A 120 5.02 16.68 -2.32
C CYS A 120 3.82 16.26 -1.45
N ARG A 121 2.97 15.39 -1.97
CA ARG A 121 1.79 14.88 -1.26
C ARG A 121 1.92 13.38 -1.00
N ALA A 122 1.48 12.96 0.19
CA ALA A 122 1.44 11.55 0.57
C ALA A 122 0.07 10.93 0.27
N PHE A 123 0.07 9.73 -0.30
CA PHE A 123 -1.15 8.98 -0.57
C PHE A 123 -1.03 7.55 -0.08
N ILE A 124 -2.18 6.93 0.14
CA ILE A 124 -2.32 5.47 0.21
C ILE A 124 -3.12 4.96 -0.97
N ALA A 125 -2.75 3.80 -1.46
CA ALA A 125 -3.47 3.07 -2.49
C ALA A 125 -3.66 1.61 -2.07
N ASP A 126 -4.79 1.03 -2.47
CA ASP A 126 -5.10 -0.39 -2.25
C ASP A 126 -4.97 -0.83 -0.78
N PRO A 127 -5.59 -0.11 0.18
CA PRO A 127 -5.59 -0.56 1.57
C PRO A 127 -6.26 -1.92 1.68
N GLY A 128 -5.75 -2.78 2.58
CA GLY A 128 -6.30 -4.12 2.79
C GLY A 128 -7.67 -4.14 3.47
N VAL A 129 -8.21 -2.98 3.79
CA VAL A 129 -9.50 -2.77 4.49
C VAL A 129 -10.59 -2.21 3.58
N VAL A 130 -10.42 -2.35 2.27
CA VAL A 130 -11.50 -1.95 1.33
C VAL A 130 -12.75 -2.75 1.64
N ASP A 131 -13.82 -2.05 2.00
CA ASP A 131 -15.10 -2.65 2.32
C ASP A 131 -16.17 -2.16 1.34
N GLU A 132 -16.51 -3.02 0.41
CA GLU A 132 -17.56 -2.84 -0.59
C GLU A 132 -18.56 -4.02 -0.54
N LEU A 133 -18.66 -4.68 0.63
CA LEU A 133 -19.61 -5.77 0.80
C LEU A 133 -21.04 -5.24 0.90
N ASP A 134 -21.94 -5.86 0.14
CA ASP A 134 -23.38 -5.70 0.35
C ASP A 134 -23.73 -6.23 1.76
N GLU A 135 -24.76 -5.64 2.38
CA GLU A 135 -25.19 -6.02 3.73
C GLU A 135 -25.53 -7.51 3.84
N ILE A 136 -26.13 -8.09 2.80
CA ILE A 136 -26.42 -9.53 2.79
C ILE A 136 -25.14 -10.39 2.80
N ALA A 137 -24.06 -9.91 2.21
CA ALA A 137 -22.79 -10.60 2.19
C ALA A 137 -22.08 -10.62 3.55
N ARG A 138 -22.49 -9.76 4.50
CA ARG A 138 -21.99 -9.74 5.87
C ARG A 138 -22.55 -10.84 6.74
N ILE A 139 -23.66 -11.44 6.32
CA ILE A 139 -24.32 -12.52 7.07
C ILE A 139 -23.48 -13.78 6.95
N THR A 140 -23.17 -14.36 8.11
CA THR A 140 -22.47 -15.66 8.21
C THR A 140 -23.41 -16.70 8.83
N GLY A 141 -22.95 -17.93 8.99
CA GLY A 141 -23.67 -18.97 9.75
C GLY A 141 -23.76 -18.70 11.27
N SER A 142 -23.14 -17.65 11.76
CA SER A 142 -23.16 -17.27 13.19
C SER A 142 -23.48 -15.79 13.36
N PRO A 143 -24.47 -15.43 14.19
CA PRO A 143 -24.78 -14.04 14.48
C PRO A 143 -23.69 -13.32 15.28
N LEU A 144 -22.76 -14.08 15.87
CA LEU A 144 -21.65 -13.53 16.65
C LEU A 144 -20.42 -13.16 15.82
N MET A 145 -20.38 -13.57 14.56
CA MET A 145 -19.23 -13.38 13.69
C MET A 145 -19.65 -12.84 12.31
N PRO A 146 -19.91 -11.53 12.21
CA PRO A 146 -20.17 -10.93 10.91
C PRO A 146 -18.93 -11.04 10.01
N ARG A 147 -19.15 -11.15 8.71
CA ARG A 147 -18.05 -11.12 7.73
C ARG A 147 -17.47 -9.71 7.66
N ILE A 148 -16.16 -9.65 7.71
CA ILE A 148 -15.38 -8.43 7.47
C ILE A 148 -14.53 -8.62 6.22
N THR A 149 -14.25 -7.51 5.52
CA THR A 149 -13.43 -7.52 4.31
C THR A 149 -11.97 -7.29 4.67
N ILE A 150 -11.09 -8.16 4.19
CA ILE A 150 -9.64 -7.95 4.19
C ILE A 150 -9.11 -8.42 2.83
N TRP A 151 -8.92 -7.51 1.89
CA TRP A 151 -8.43 -7.82 0.55
C TRP A 151 -7.89 -6.58 -0.18
N HIS A 152 -7.18 -6.80 -1.30
CA HIS A 152 -6.60 -5.74 -2.12
C HIS A 152 -7.39 -5.55 -3.42
N ALA A 153 -8.49 -4.81 -3.34
CA ALA A 153 -9.44 -4.63 -4.41
C ALA A 153 -8.88 -3.93 -5.66
N LEU A 154 -8.15 -2.83 -5.45
CA LEU A 154 -7.66 -2.01 -6.57
C LEU A 154 -6.62 -2.76 -7.41
N ASN A 155 -5.72 -3.48 -6.77
CA ASN A 155 -4.69 -4.22 -7.47
C ASN A 155 -5.29 -5.31 -8.38
N GLN A 156 -6.26 -6.05 -7.88
CA GLN A 156 -6.94 -7.09 -8.66
C GLN A 156 -7.73 -6.49 -9.83
N ARG A 157 -8.48 -5.42 -9.59
CA ARG A 157 -9.20 -4.70 -10.64
C ARG A 157 -8.27 -4.09 -11.70
N ALA A 158 -7.13 -3.53 -11.28
CA ALA A 158 -6.15 -2.96 -12.19
C ALA A 158 -5.53 -4.03 -13.09
N ILE A 159 -5.17 -5.19 -12.54
CA ILE A 159 -4.63 -6.32 -13.32
C ILE A 159 -5.67 -6.85 -14.29
N ALA A 160 -6.92 -7.04 -13.85
CA ALA A 160 -7.99 -7.51 -14.70
C ALA A 160 -8.26 -6.57 -15.88
N ARG A 161 -8.33 -5.25 -15.63
CA ARG A 161 -8.51 -4.24 -16.68
C ARG A 161 -7.34 -4.23 -17.67
N ARG A 162 -6.12 -4.34 -17.17
CA ARG A 162 -4.91 -4.37 -18.00
C ARG A 162 -4.90 -5.60 -18.89
N TYR A 163 -5.16 -6.77 -18.35
CA TYR A 163 -5.27 -8.01 -19.10
C TYR A 163 -6.37 -7.95 -20.18
N ALA A 164 -7.52 -7.40 -19.84
CA ALA A 164 -8.61 -7.20 -20.77
C ALA A 164 -8.23 -6.28 -21.94
N ALA A 165 -7.52 -5.19 -21.66
CA ALA A 165 -7.04 -4.28 -22.68
C ALA A 165 -6.01 -4.95 -23.63
N GLU A 166 -5.15 -5.82 -23.09
CA GLU A 166 -4.20 -6.60 -23.87
C GLU A 166 -4.90 -7.64 -24.78
N LEU A 167 -6.03 -8.19 -24.36
CA LEU A 167 -6.83 -9.13 -25.16
C LEU A 167 -7.75 -8.46 -26.19
N THR A 168 -7.73 -7.12 -26.30
CA THR A 168 -8.65 -6.36 -27.16
C THR A 168 -10.14 -6.65 -26.90
N THR A 169 -10.49 -7.19 -25.75
CA THR A 169 -11.88 -7.41 -25.34
C THR A 169 -12.42 -6.16 -24.69
N ALA A 170 -13.49 -5.60 -25.31
CA ALA A 170 -14.24 -4.51 -24.73
C ALA A 170 -14.85 -4.95 -23.39
N SER A 171 -14.43 -4.29 -22.31
CA SER A 171 -14.97 -4.42 -20.95
C SER A 171 -15.34 -5.86 -20.56
N PRO A 172 -14.42 -6.65 -20.06
CA PRO A 172 -14.81 -7.95 -19.54
C PRO A 172 -15.63 -7.74 -18.28
N ASP A 173 -16.76 -8.37 -18.19
CA ASP A 173 -17.44 -8.68 -16.94
C ASP A 173 -16.58 -9.66 -16.13
N LEU A 174 -15.40 -9.22 -15.72
CA LEU A 174 -14.58 -9.96 -14.78
C LEU A 174 -15.16 -9.70 -13.40
N SER A 175 -16.13 -10.49 -13.04
CA SER A 175 -16.63 -10.54 -11.68
C SER A 175 -15.59 -11.20 -10.77
N LEU A 176 -14.96 -10.40 -9.91
CA LEU A 176 -14.12 -10.90 -8.81
C LEU A 176 -14.95 -11.21 -7.55
N ILE A 177 -16.27 -11.20 -7.67
CA ILE A 177 -17.21 -11.39 -6.54
C ILE A 177 -17.29 -12.86 -6.12
N HIS A 178 -16.84 -13.78 -6.95
CA HIS A 178 -16.99 -15.22 -6.74
C HIS A 178 -15.69 -15.95 -6.43
N ILE A 179 -14.69 -15.25 -5.93
CA ILE A 179 -13.48 -15.89 -5.41
C ILE A 179 -13.57 -15.98 -3.88
#